data_261030c5c299538c44014bc13150b5f7
#
_entry.id   261030c5c299538c44014bc13150b5f7
#
_cell.length_a   1.000
_cell.length_b   1.000
_cell.length_c   1.000
_cell.angle_alpha   90.00
_cell.angle_beta   90.00
_cell.angle_gamma   90.00
#
_symmetry.space_group_name_H-M   'P 1'
#
loop_
_entity.id
_entity.type
_entity.pdbx_description
1 polymer ?
#
loop_
_entity_poly.entity_id
_entity_poly.type
_entity_poly.pdbx_seq_one_letter_code
_entity_poly.pdbx_strand_id
1 'polypeptide(L)'
;MQIPTGEPTVIQSLARDILDASMHAAAAATNGPERDLGALAQAFDQLVDVLARATADTEATGETGAADITEIGEYALQLQLRRAAAAEQLGLAEQRDALARLAVNLALWVAAHGGWIDSLEPVVDALALLANATRDPHQLEDLSSAFGRIIAAVPATISQDLEKINPGRPWRVLLLNQSIVATRSHNAALMEQAFEVLTSKLPEDAARFFSEGMQQMDALDYPAHVRAVMEKYHRLWTVNRSLH
;
A
#
# COMPACT_ATOMS: atom_id res chain seq x y z
N MET A 1 -14.09 7.78 -0.46
CA MET A 1 -12.63 8.05 -0.47
C MET A 1 -12.13 7.82 -1.89
N GLN A 2 -11.24 8.66 -2.43
CA GLN A 2 -10.65 8.40 -3.76
C GLN A 2 -9.56 7.33 -3.62
N ILE A 3 -9.68 6.24 -4.37
CA ILE A 3 -8.71 5.15 -4.36
C ILE A 3 -7.45 5.56 -5.14
N PRO A 4 -6.25 5.23 -4.66
CA PRO A 4 -4.99 5.54 -5.34
C PRO A 4 -4.88 4.88 -6.72
N THR A 5 -4.41 5.64 -7.73
CA THR A 5 -4.27 5.17 -9.12
C THR A 5 -2.81 5.09 -9.58
N GLY A 6 -1.92 5.90 -8.98
CA GLY A 6 -0.52 6.07 -9.40
C GLY A 6 -0.32 7.14 -10.46
N GLU A 7 -1.36 7.90 -10.82
CA GLU A 7 -1.27 8.96 -11.82
C GLU A 7 -0.45 10.16 -11.33
N PRO A 8 0.49 10.71 -12.13
CA PRO A 8 1.30 11.87 -11.72
C PRO A 8 0.47 13.10 -11.33
N THR A 9 -0.65 13.34 -12.01
CA THR A 9 -1.57 14.44 -11.69
C THR A 9 -2.22 14.30 -10.32
N VAL A 10 -2.57 13.09 -9.92
CA VAL A 10 -3.12 12.78 -8.59
C VAL A 10 -2.03 12.96 -7.53
N ILE A 11 -0.81 12.48 -7.80
CA ILE A 11 0.36 12.67 -6.92
C ILE A 11 0.61 14.17 -6.71
N GLN A 12 0.60 14.98 -7.77
CA GLN A 12 0.79 16.43 -7.70
C GLN A 12 -0.28 17.11 -6.85
N SER A 13 -1.56 16.78 -7.07
CA SER A 13 -2.66 17.38 -6.30
C SER A 13 -2.54 17.07 -4.82
N LEU A 14 -2.34 15.80 -4.47
CA LEU A 14 -2.17 15.38 -3.07
C LEU A 14 -0.95 16.04 -2.40
N ALA A 15 0.17 16.11 -3.13
CA ALA A 15 1.38 16.75 -2.62
C ALA A 15 1.17 18.25 -2.35
N ARG A 16 0.41 18.95 -3.20
CA ARG A 16 0.09 20.38 -3.04
C ARG A 16 -0.85 20.60 -1.86
N ASP A 17 -1.93 19.83 -1.76
CA ASP A 17 -2.91 19.96 -0.66
C ASP A 17 -2.25 19.74 0.72
N ILE A 18 -1.35 18.75 0.83
CA ILE A 18 -0.58 18.49 2.05
C ILE A 18 0.38 19.65 2.36
N LEU A 19 1.02 20.22 1.33
CA LEU A 19 1.92 21.33 1.50
C LEU A 19 1.18 22.59 1.99
N ASP A 20 0.08 22.93 1.35
CA ASP A 20 -0.70 24.12 1.69
C ASP A 20 -1.17 24.06 3.16
N ALA A 21 -1.64 22.90 3.60
CA ALA A 21 -2.01 22.68 5.01
C ALA A 21 -0.81 22.81 5.96
N SER A 22 0.36 22.27 5.57
CA SER A 22 1.57 22.34 6.39
C SER A 22 2.11 23.78 6.48
N MET A 23 2.06 24.55 5.39
CA MET A 23 2.47 25.96 5.37
C MET A 23 1.53 26.83 6.23
N HIS A 24 0.22 26.61 6.17
CA HIS A 24 -0.74 27.30 7.02
C HIS A 24 -0.49 27.04 8.51
N ALA A 25 -0.22 25.78 8.88
CA ALA A 25 0.07 25.41 10.26
C ALA A 25 1.41 26.00 10.74
N ALA A 26 2.44 25.98 9.90
CA ALA A 26 3.75 26.56 10.22
C ALA A 26 3.66 28.08 10.44
N ALA A 27 2.90 28.80 9.62
CA ALA A 27 2.68 30.24 9.78
C ALA A 27 1.93 30.60 11.08
N ALA A 28 1.13 29.67 11.62
CA ALA A 28 0.45 29.84 12.89
C ALA A 28 1.34 29.49 14.11
N ALA A 29 2.45 28.78 13.91
CA ALA A 29 3.38 28.38 14.95
C ALA A 29 4.45 29.43 15.19
N THR A 30 4.70 29.79 16.47
CA THR A 30 5.65 30.85 16.87
C THR A 30 7.12 30.50 16.57
N ASN A 31 7.45 29.22 16.32
CA ASN A 31 8.78 28.69 15.99
C ASN A 31 8.65 27.56 14.95
N GLY A 32 8.08 27.85 13.78
CA GLY A 32 7.82 26.81 12.78
C GLY A 32 9.04 26.46 11.91
N PRO A 33 9.13 25.25 11.36
CA PRO A 33 10.17 24.77 10.44
C PRO A 33 9.94 25.28 8.99
N GLU A 34 9.62 26.59 8.81
CA GLU A 34 9.23 27.16 7.51
C GLU A 34 10.27 26.92 6.40
N ARG A 35 11.58 26.97 6.72
CA ARG A 35 12.65 26.75 5.74
C ARG A 35 12.65 25.30 5.22
N ASP A 36 12.44 24.35 6.10
CA ASP A 36 12.45 22.92 5.74
C ASP A 36 11.21 22.55 4.91
N LEU A 37 10.06 23.16 5.21
CA LEU A 37 8.83 22.98 4.43
C LEU A 37 8.96 23.57 3.02
N GLY A 38 9.57 24.74 2.88
CA GLY A 38 9.82 25.35 1.56
C GLY A 38 10.74 24.49 0.69
N ALA A 39 11.80 23.95 1.27
CA ALA A 39 12.70 23.03 0.58
C ALA A 39 12.02 21.72 0.18
N LEU A 40 11.18 21.16 1.06
CA LEU A 40 10.38 19.98 0.77
C LEU A 40 9.36 20.23 -0.36
N ALA A 41 8.74 21.40 -0.37
CA ALA A 41 7.84 21.81 -1.43
C ALA A 41 8.53 21.82 -2.79
N GLN A 42 9.65 22.54 -2.89
CA GLN A 42 10.43 22.63 -4.11
C GLN A 42 10.93 21.26 -4.60
N ALA A 43 11.38 20.41 -3.68
CA ALA A 43 11.80 19.05 -4.01
C ALA A 43 10.65 18.21 -4.58
N PHE A 44 9.42 18.36 -4.03
CA PHE A 44 8.25 17.67 -4.56
C PHE A 44 7.79 18.18 -5.92
N ASP A 45 7.84 19.49 -6.18
CA ASP A 45 7.52 20.04 -7.49
C ASP A 45 8.50 19.50 -8.56
N GLN A 46 9.80 19.46 -8.23
CA GLN A 46 10.81 18.85 -9.11
C GLN A 46 10.57 17.35 -9.31
N LEU A 47 10.20 16.62 -8.26
CA LEU A 47 9.86 15.20 -8.34
C LEU A 47 8.68 14.97 -9.28
N VAL A 48 7.60 15.75 -9.16
CA VAL A 48 6.42 15.61 -10.04
C VAL A 48 6.78 15.82 -11.50
N ASP A 49 7.65 16.77 -11.81
CA ASP A 49 8.16 16.99 -13.17
C ASP A 49 8.99 15.80 -13.67
N VAL A 50 9.75 15.14 -12.77
CA VAL A 50 10.51 13.92 -13.09
C VAL A 50 9.56 12.76 -13.36
N LEU A 51 8.55 12.55 -12.50
CA LEU A 51 7.56 11.49 -12.67
C LEU A 51 6.80 11.65 -13.99
N ALA A 52 6.37 12.86 -14.32
CA ALA A 52 5.65 13.15 -15.56
C ALA A 52 6.51 12.87 -16.81
N ARG A 53 7.78 13.25 -16.79
CA ARG A 53 8.73 12.95 -17.88
C ARG A 53 8.99 11.47 -18.03
N ALA A 54 9.30 10.76 -16.92
CA ALA A 54 9.53 9.34 -16.94
C ALA A 54 8.30 8.54 -17.43
N THR A 55 7.08 8.99 -17.08
CA THR A 55 5.83 8.44 -17.62
C THR A 55 5.76 8.61 -19.14
N ALA A 56 5.96 9.82 -19.65
CA ALA A 56 5.92 10.11 -21.07
C ALA A 56 6.99 9.32 -21.86
N ASP A 57 8.20 9.23 -21.34
CA ASP A 57 9.31 8.50 -21.96
C ASP A 57 9.01 6.98 -21.99
N THR A 58 8.46 6.43 -20.92
CA THR A 58 8.07 5.00 -20.87
C THR A 58 6.96 4.69 -21.88
N GLU A 59 5.97 5.56 -22.00
CA GLU A 59 4.86 5.40 -22.96
C GLU A 59 5.32 5.57 -24.42
N ALA A 60 6.25 6.48 -24.69
CA ALA A 60 6.68 6.82 -26.06
C ALA A 60 7.73 5.83 -26.60
N THR A 61 8.67 5.40 -25.80
CA THR A 61 9.86 4.68 -26.26
C THR A 61 10.10 3.37 -25.53
N GLY A 62 9.54 3.20 -24.34
CA GLY A 62 9.86 2.07 -23.45
C GLY A 62 11.31 2.10 -22.93
N GLU A 63 12.01 3.22 -23.07
CA GLU A 63 13.45 3.32 -22.81
C GLU A 63 13.79 3.57 -21.34
N THR A 64 12.85 4.04 -20.51
CA THR A 64 13.12 4.23 -19.08
C THR A 64 13.27 2.85 -18.42
N GLY A 65 14.47 2.56 -17.95
CA GLY A 65 14.79 1.25 -17.36
C GLY A 65 14.12 1.05 -16.00
N ALA A 66 13.85 -0.22 -15.66
CA ALA A 66 13.28 -0.58 -14.34
C ALA A 66 14.16 -0.06 -13.17
N ALA A 67 15.47 0.01 -13.34
CA ALA A 67 16.39 0.55 -12.34
C ALA A 67 16.18 2.05 -12.10
N ASP A 68 15.99 2.82 -13.16
CA ASP A 68 15.75 4.27 -13.08
C ASP A 68 14.40 4.57 -12.41
N ILE A 69 13.35 3.82 -12.79
CA ILE A 69 12.04 3.92 -12.15
C ILE A 69 12.11 3.58 -10.66
N THR A 70 12.88 2.55 -10.30
CA THR A 70 13.10 2.15 -8.90
C THR A 70 13.78 3.28 -8.12
N GLU A 71 14.86 3.88 -8.66
CA GLU A 71 15.60 4.96 -8.02
C GLU A 71 14.71 6.21 -7.81
N ILE A 72 13.95 6.60 -8.84
CA ILE A 72 12.97 7.70 -8.75
C ILE A 72 11.92 7.39 -7.67
N GLY A 73 11.39 6.17 -7.65
CA GLY A 73 10.39 5.73 -6.68
C GLY A 73 10.89 5.74 -5.24
N GLU A 74 12.09 5.22 -5.01
CA GLU A 74 12.72 5.24 -3.69
C GLU A 74 12.96 6.67 -3.19
N TYR A 75 13.46 7.55 -4.03
CA TYR A 75 13.60 8.97 -3.70
C TYR A 75 12.25 9.60 -3.35
N ALA A 76 11.21 9.30 -4.13
CA ALA A 76 9.86 9.80 -3.92
C ALA A 76 9.27 9.35 -2.57
N LEU A 77 9.42 8.07 -2.23
CA LEU A 77 8.96 7.51 -0.95
C LEU A 77 9.73 8.09 0.23
N GLN A 78 11.04 8.29 0.11
CA GLN A 78 11.84 8.95 1.15
C GLN A 78 11.42 10.42 1.36
N LEU A 79 11.13 11.14 0.28
CA LEU A 79 10.65 12.51 0.36
C LEU A 79 9.27 12.59 1.03
N GLN A 80 8.38 11.63 0.72
CA GLN A 80 7.08 11.50 1.36
C GLN A 80 7.21 11.22 2.87
N LEU A 81 8.14 10.35 3.30
CA LEU A 81 8.40 10.10 4.71
C LEU A 81 8.85 11.35 5.48
N ARG A 82 9.73 12.16 4.87
CA ARG A 82 10.14 13.45 5.47
C ARG A 82 8.94 14.39 5.63
N ARG A 83 8.02 14.38 4.66
CA ARG A 83 6.79 15.17 4.72
C ARG A 83 5.85 14.69 5.83
N ALA A 84 5.72 13.37 5.98
CA ALA A 84 4.94 12.78 7.08
C ALA A 84 5.51 13.16 8.45
N ALA A 85 6.82 13.10 8.63
CA ALA A 85 7.49 13.52 9.85
C ALA A 85 7.28 15.03 10.15
N ALA A 86 7.35 15.89 9.14
CA ALA A 86 7.08 17.32 9.30
C ALA A 86 5.62 17.59 9.70
N ALA A 87 4.65 16.89 9.09
CA ALA A 87 3.23 17.00 9.46
C ALA A 87 2.97 16.54 10.90
N GLU A 88 3.63 15.48 11.34
CA GLU A 88 3.54 15.00 12.72
C GLU A 88 4.09 16.02 13.72
N GLN A 89 5.25 16.62 13.43
CA GLN A 89 5.83 17.69 14.25
C GLN A 89 4.94 18.93 14.36
N LEU A 90 4.16 19.22 13.33
CA LEU A 90 3.17 20.30 13.30
C LEU A 90 1.83 19.92 13.93
N GLY A 91 1.67 18.68 14.39
CA GLY A 91 0.42 18.20 14.99
C GLY A 91 -0.72 18.00 13.98
N LEU A 92 -0.42 17.84 12.69
CA LEU A 92 -1.40 17.71 11.60
C LEU A 92 -1.91 16.27 11.46
N ALA A 93 -2.54 15.76 12.50
CA ALA A 93 -3.08 14.39 12.50
C ALA A 93 -4.12 14.15 11.38
N GLU A 94 -4.85 15.17 10.97
CA GLU A 94 -5.82 15.14 9.87
C GLU A 94 -5.18 14.91 8.50
N GLN A 95 -3.87 15.17 8.35
CA GLN A 95 -3.14 14.90 7.10
C GLN A 95 -2.77 13.42 6.91
N ARG A 96 -2.97 12.58 7.94
CA ARG A 96 -2.57 11.17 7.93
C ARG A 96 -3.12 10.41 6.71
N ASP A 97 -4.39 10.57 6.40
CA ASP A 97 -5.02 9.89 5.27
C ASP A 97 -4.50 10.40 3.92
N ALA A 98 -4.26 11.69 3.79
CA ALA A 98 -3.70 12.30 2.58
C ALA A 98 -2.25 11.81 2.35
N LEU A 99 -1.44 11.76 3.39
CA LEU A 99 -0.07 11.27 3.36
C LEU A 99 -0.01 9.77 3.00
N ALA A 100 -0.93 8.97 3.53
CA ALA A 100 -1.03 7.56 3.18
C ALA A 100 -1.44 7.37 1.71
N ARG A 101 -2.43 8.15 1.22
CA ARG A 101 -2.78 8.13 -0.21
C ARG A 101 -1.63 8.53 -1.10
N LEU A 102 -0.83 9.53 -0.70
CA LEU A 102 0.36 9.93 -1.45
C LEU A 102 1.37 8.79 -1.53
N ALA A 103 1.70 8.12 -0.42
CA ALA A 103 2.62 7.00 -0.40
C ALA A 103 2.17 5.84 -1.31
N VAL A 104 0.88 5.48 -1.25
CA VAL A 104 0.33 4.40 -2.10
C VAL A 104 0.30 4.81 -3.57
N ASN A 105 0.00 6.07 -3.91
CA ASN A 105 0.07 6.54 -5.30
C ASN A 105 1.49 6.49 -5.86
N LEU A 106 2.50 6.86 -5.07
CA LEU A 106 3.91 6.75 -5.47
C LEU A 106 4.31 5.29 -5.72
N ALA A 107 3.96 4.37 -4.82
CA ALA A 107 4.21 2.95 -5.00
C ALA A 107 3.50 2.37 -6.23
N LEU A 108 2.27 2.78 -6.51
CA LEU A 108 1.53 2.37 -7.70
C LEU A 108 2.11 2.94 -8.99
N TRP A 109 2.67 4.15 -8.95
CA TRP A 109 3.40 4.70 -10.08
C TRP A 109 4.64 3.85 -10.40
N VAL A 110 5.43 3.47 -9.40
CA VAL A 110 6.59 2.56 -9.56
C VAL A 110 6.15 1.24 -10.18
N ALA A 111 5.11 0.62 -9.64
CA ALA A 111 4.58 -0.65 -10.14
C ALA A 111 4.07 -0.57 -11.58
N ALA A 112 3.44 0.56 -11.96
CA ALA A 112 2.91 0.76 -13.31
C ALA A 112 4.00 0.92 -14.37
N HIS A 113 5.17 1.44 -13.97
CA HIS A 113 6.29 1.69 -14.88
C HIS A 113 7.41 0.62 -14.78
N GLY A 114 7.12 -0.52 -14.14
CA GLY A 114 8.02 -1.69 -14.10
C GLY A 114 9.20 -1.58 -13.14
N GLY A 115 9.20 -0.61 -12.23
CA GLY A 115 10.18 -0.51 -11.15
C GLY A 115 9.88 -1.44 -9.98
N TRP A 116 10.80 -1.48 -9.01
CA TRP A 116 10.68 -2.26 -7.78
C TRP A 116 10.47 -1.35 -6.56
N ILE A 117 9.79 -1.88 -5.53
CA ILE A 117 9.55 -1.20 -4.27
C ILE A 117 10.43 -1.85 -3.21
N ASP A 118 11.60 -1.23 -2.95
CA ASP A 118 12.56 -1.71 -1.95
C ASP A 118 12.17 -1.22 -0.54
N SER A 119 11.71 0.01 -0.40
CA SER A 119 11.19 0.58 0.86
C SER A 119 9.74 0.17 1.10
N LEU A 120 9.51 -1.11 1.45
CA LEU A 120 8.17 -1.70 1.54
C LEU A 120 7.40 -1.26 2.78
N GLU A 121 8.04 -1.06 3.94
CA GLU A 121 7.38 -0.81 5.23
C GLU A 121 6.43 0.39 5.19
N PRO A 122 6.84 1.61 4.75
CA PRO A 122 5.94 2.77 4.72
C PRO A 122 4.75 2.59 3.78
N VAL A 123 4.91 1.80 2.72
CA VAL A 123 3.82 1.49 1.79
C VAL A 123 2.81 0.55 2.43
N VAL A 124 3.27 -0.44 3.18
CA VAL A 124 2.42 -1.39 3.94
C VAL A 124 1.62 -0.66 5.01
N ASP A 125 2.26 0.24 5.76
CA ASP A 125 1.60 1.05 6.79
C ASP A 125 0.53 1.97 6.18
N ALA A 126 0.84 2.60 5.06
CA ALA A 126 -0.10 3.43 4.33
C ALA A 126 -1.31 2.63 3.81
N LEU A 127 -1.07 1.45 3.23
CA LEU A 127 -2.14 0.54 2.77
C LEU A 127 -3.01 0.06 3.93
N ALA A 128 -2.42 -0.30 5.08
CA ALA A 128 -3.14 -0.71 6.27
C ALA A 128 -4.03 0.42 6.80
N LEU A 129 -3.53 1.65 6.82
CA LEU A 129 -4.30 2.82 7.22
C LEU A 129 -5.52 3.02 6.31
N LEU A 130 -5.32 3.01 4.99
CA LEU A 130 -6.40 3.16 4.02
C LEU A 130 -7.42 2.02 4.11
N ALA A 131 -6.96 0.78 4.29
CA ALA A 131 -7.83 -0.38 4.48
C ALA A 131 -8.71 -0.24 5.72
N ASN A 132 -8.16 0.25 6.83
CA ASN A 132 -8.90 0.46 8.07
C ASN A 132 -9.92 1.62 7.97
N ALA A 133 -9.62 2.66 7.19
CA ALA A 133 -10.52 3.77 6.93
C ALA A 133 -11.64 3.44 5.94
N THR A 134 -11.45 2.44 5.06
CA THR A 134 -12.40 2.08 4.00
C THR A 134 -13.46 1.11 4.51
N ARG A 135 -14.73 1.42 4.25
CA ARG A 135 -15.90 0.61 4.63
C ARG A 135 -16.68 0.08 3.42
N ASP A 136 -16.66 0.82 2.34
CA ASP A 136 -17.40 0.50 1.12
C ASP A 136 -16.79 -0.70 0.40
N PRO A 137 -17.56 -1.78 0.09
CA PRO A 137 -17.04 -2.98 -0.55
C PRO A 137 -16.41 -2.71 -1.92
N HIS A 138 -16.97 -1.82 -2.75
CA HIS A 138 -16.40 -1.52 -4.06
C HIS A 138 -15.05 -0.79 -3.94
N GLN A 139 -14.92 0.13 -2.98
CA GLN A 139 -13.63 0.76 -2.72
C GLN A 139 -12.60 -0.25 -2.16
N LEU A 140 -13.06 -1.27 -1.42
CA LEU A 140 -12.18 -2.36 -0.97
C LEU A 140 -11.76 -3.29 -2.14
N GLU A 141 -12.58 -3.46 -3.18
CA GLU A 141 -12.18 -4.15 -4.41
C GLU A 141 -11.03 -3.42 -5.10
N ASP A 142 -11.18 -2.10 -5.31
CA ASP A 142 -10.13 -1.26 -5.90
C ASP A 142 -8.86 -1.28 -5.07
N LEU A 143 -8.99 -1.21 -3.74
CA LEU A 143 -7.85 -1.27 -2.84
C LEU A 143 -7.17 -2.66 -2.88
N SER A 144 -7.93 -3.75 -2.97
CA SER A 144 -7.39 -5.11 -3.16
C SER A 144 -6.59 -5.22 -4.45
N SER A 145 -7.07 -4.59 -5.52
CA SER A 145 -6.35 -4.50 -6.80
C SER A 145 -5.05 -3.71 -6.68
N ALA A 146 -5.06 -2.61 -5.92
CA ALA A 146 -3.86 -1.82 -5.61
C ALA A 146 -2.82 -2.66 -4.83
N PHE A 147 -3.24 -3.43 -3.83
CA PHE A 147 -2.39 -4.40 -3.14
C PHE A 147 -1.72 -5.37 -4.12
N GLY A 148 -2.50 -5.97 -5.04
CA GLY A 148 -1.98 -6.92 -6.02
C GLY A 148 -0.89 -6.32 -6.93
N ARG A 149 -1.09 -5.09 -7.41
CA ARG A 149 -0.10 -4.35 -8.21
C ARG A 149 1.18 -4.09 -7.42
N ILE A 150 1.08 -3.67 -6.16
CA ILE A 150 2.22 -3.41 -5.28
C ILE A 150 2.98 -4.71 -4.97
N ILE A 151 2.26 -5.80 -4.66
CA ILE A 151 2.87 -7.13 -4.43
C ILE A 151 3.68 -7.59 -5.64
N ALA A 152 3.19 -7.37 -6.85
CA ALA A 152 3.89 -7.72 -8.08
C ALA A 152 5.18 -6.89 -8.29
N ALA A 153 5.27 -5.70 -7.70
CA ALA A 153 6.44 -4.82 -7.77
C ALA A 153 7.42 -5.01 -6.59
N VAL A 154 7.19 -5.97 -5.69
CA VAL A 154 8.13 -6.28 -4.60
C VAL A 154 9.28 -7.13 -5.14
N PRO A 155 10.57 -6.74 -4.96
CA PRO A 155 11.70 -7.47 -5.50
C PRO A 155 11.89 -8.83 -4.82
N ALA A 156 12.59 -9.74 -5.53
CA ALA A 156 12.86 -11.09 -5.04
C ALA A 156 13.64 -11.11 -3.72
N THR A 157 14.48 -10.14 -3.47
CA THR A 157 15.24 -9.97 -2.22
C THR A 157 14.34 -9.86 -0.98
N ILE A 158 13.16 -9.26 -1.12
CA ILE A 158 12.15 -9.14 -0.06
C ILE A 158 11.17 -10.32 -0.11
N SER A 159 10.68 -10.67 -1.31
CA SER A 159 9.64 -11.70 -1.48
C SER A 159 10.11 -13.14 -1.24
N GLN A 160 11.42 -13.39 -1.13
CA GLN A 160 11.99 -14.65 -0.62
C GLN A 160 11.69 -14.89 0.87
N ASP A 161 11.28 -13.85 1.59
CA ASP A 161 10.81 -13.92 2.99
C ASP A 161 11.81 -14.59 3.95
N LEU A 162 13.06 -14.16 3.90
CA LEU A 162 14.14 -14.75 4.71
C LEU A 162 14.06 -14.37 6.20
N GLU A 163 13.35 -13.29 6.55
CA GLU A 163 13.22 -12.79 7.92
C GLU A 163 12.03 -13.39 8.69
N LYS A 164 11.79 -14.69 8.56
CA LYS A 164 10.61 -15.38 9.13
C LYS A 164 10.45 -15.24 10.65
N ILE A 165 11.54 -14.94 11.37
CA ILE A 165 11.53 -14.73 12.83
C ILE A 165 10.73 -13.46 13.21
N ASN A 166 10.72 -12.44 12.35
CA ASN A 166 9.97 -11.22 12.59
C ASN A 166 8.50 -11.38 12.12
N PRO A 167 7.53 -11.50 13.04
CA PRO A 167 6.11 -11.63 12.66
C PRO A 167 5.54 -10.34 12.06
N GLY A 168 6.16 -9.19 12.33
CA GLY A 168 5.78 -7.88 11.81
C GLY A 168 6.47 -7.50 10.50
N ARG A 169 7.23 -8.39 9.88
CA ARG A 169 7.94 -8.10 8.62
C ARG A 169 6.98 -7.60 7.52
N PRO A 170 7.33 -6.53 6.81
CA PRO A 170 6.41 -5.84 5.88
C PRO A 170 5.81 -6.77 4.81
N TRP A 171 6.61 -7.69 4.27
CA TRP A 171 6.13 -8.67 3.28
C TRP A 171 4.97 -9.52 3.79
N ARG A 172 5.09 -10.07 4.98
CA ARG A 172 4.03 -10.86 5.62
C ARG A 172 2.78 -10.03 5.87
N VAL A 173 2.95 -8.84 6.45
CA VAL A 173 1.84 -7.92 6.75
C VAL A 173 1.10 -7.51 5.48
N LEU A 174 1.82 -7.26 4.38
CA LEU A 174 1.24 -6.92 3.08
C LEU A 174 0.29 -8.01 2.57
N LEU A 175 0.73 -9.27 2.57
CA LEU A 175 -0.06 -10.41 2.07
C LEU A 175 -1.26 -10.73 2.96
N LEU A 176 -1.11 -10.65 4.28
CA LEU A 176 -2.23 -10.82 5.21
C LEU A 176 -3.27 -9.72 5.03
N ASN A 177 -2.84 -8.46 4.93
CA ASN A 177 -3.75 -7.32 4.72
C ASN A 177 -4.47 -7.40 3.37
N GLN A 178 -3.81 -7.81 2.28
CA GLN A 178 -4.48 -8.07 1.00
C GLN A 178 -5.61 -9.07 1.17
N SER A 179 -5.35 -10.19 1.85
CA SER A 179 -6.34 -11.24 2.06
C SER A 179 -7.52 -10.77 2.92
N ILE A 180 -7.26 -9.94 3.93
CA ILE A 180 -8.31 -9.31 4.76
C ILE A 180 -9.14 -8.32 3.93
N VAL A 181 -8.51 -7.46 3.12
CA VAL A 181 -9.19 -6.48 2.27
C VAL A 181 -10.05 -7.18 1.23
N ALA A 182 -9.53 -8.21 0.56
CA ALA A 182 -10.28 -9.04 -0.38
C ALA A 182 -11.51 -9.70 0.28
N THR A 183 -11.37 -10.20 1.52
CA THR A 183 -12.50 -10.76 2.26
C THR A 183 -13.57 -9.70 2.57
N ARG A 184 -13.17 -8.51 2.99
CA ARG A 184 -14.06 -7.39 3.31
C ARG A 184 -14.73 -6.77 2.09
N SER A 185 -14.18 -6.95 0.88
CA SER A 185 -14.80 -6.51 -0.36
C SER A 185 -16.02 -7.36 -0.76
N HIS A 186 -16.19 -8.51 -0.13
CA HIS A 186 -17.20 -9.51 -0.47
C HIS A 186 -17.11 -10.06 -1.91
N ASN A 187 -16.00 -9.84 -2.60
CA ASN A 187 -15.77 -10.35 -3.95
C ASN A 187 -15.04 -11.71 -3.90
N ALA A 188 -15.76 -12.79 -4.22
CA ALA A 188 -15.24 -14.15 -4.13
C ALA A 188 -14.00 -14.38 -5.03
N ALA A 189 -13.96 -13.77 -6.21
CA ALA A 189 -12.83 -13.91 -7.13
C ALA A 189 -11.56 -13.24 -6.58
N LEU A 190 -11.68 -12.03 -6.01
CA LEU A 190 -10.56 -11.36 -5.36
C LEU A 190 -10.08 -12.11 -4.11
N MET A 191 -11.01 -12.70 -3.35
CA MET A 191 -10.64 -13.56 -2.21
C MET A 191 -9.82 -14.76 -2.67
N GLU A 192 -10.27 -15.49 -3.68
CA GLU A 192 -9.54 -16.65 -4.21
C GLU A 192 -8.14 -16.26 -4.68
N GLN A 193 -8.01 -15.18 -5.46
CA GLN A 193 -6.71 -14.67 -5.92
C GLN A 193 -5.78 -14.32 -4.74
N ALA A 194 -6.28 -13.59 -3.75
CA ALA A 194 -5.49 -13.19 -2.60
C ALA A 194 -5.08 -14.40 -1.73
N PHE A 195 -5.97 -15.38 -1.56
CA PHE A 195 -5.70 -16.59 -0.79
C PHE A 195 -4.71 -17.53 -1.49
N GLU A 196 -4.75 -17.61 -2.82
CA GLU A 196 -3.74 -18.33 -3.61
C GLU A 196 -2.35 -17.70 -3.45
N VAL A 197 -2.26 -16.38 -3.53
CA VAL A 197 -1.01 -15.65 -3.28
C VAL A 197 -0.52 -15.88 -1.86
N LEU A 198 -1.38 -15.72 -0.85
CA LEU A 198 -1.06 -15.95 0.56
C LEU A 198 -0.52 -17.37 0.78
N THR A 199 -1.24 -18.38 0.31
CA THR A 199 -0.87 -19.78 0.53
C THR A 199 0.38 -20.20 -0.20
N SER A 200 0.64 -19.61 -1.37
CA SER A 200 1.87 -19.82 -2.15
C SER A 200 3.10 -19.18 -1.49
N LYS A 201 2.93 -17.97 -0.92
CA LYS A 201 4.05 -17.17 -0.40
C LYS A 201 4.29 -17.34 1.10
N LEU A 202 3.23 -17.60 1.88
CA LEU A 202 3.26 -17.77 3.34
C LEU A 202 2.53 -19.05 3.77
N PRO A 203 2.93 -20.23 3.31
CA PRO A 203 2.24 -21.47 3.62
C PRO A 203 2.20 -21.79 5.14
N GLU A 204 3.16 -21.29 5.91
CA GLU A 204 3.20 -21.42 7.37
C GLU A 204 2.13 -20.63 8.10
N ASP A 205 1.69 -19.49 7.53
CA ASP A 205 0.65 -18.63 8.11
C ASP A 205 -0.77 -19.07 7.71
N ALA A 206 -0.93 -19.85 6.64
CA ALA A 206 -2.21 -20.14 6.01
C ALA A 206 -3.22 -20.80 6.98
N ALA A 207 -2.81 -21.84 7.69
CA ALA A 207 -3.70 -22.55 8.61
C ALA A 207 -4.25 -21.64 9.72
N ARG A 208 -3.39 -20.80 10.28
CA ARG A 208 -3.77 -19.85 11.32
C ARG A 208 -4.69 -18.76 10.75
N PHE A 209 -4.33 -18.18 9.59
CA PHE A 209 -5.13 -17.15 8.93
C PHE A 209 -6.56 -17.63 8.66
N PHE A 210 -6.73 -18.81 8.06
CA PHE A 210 -8.06 -19.33 7.75
C PHE A 210 -8.85 -19.72 9.00
N SER A 211 -8.19 -20.21 10.07
CA SER A 211 -8.85 -20.47 11.34
C SER A 211 -9.38 -19.22 12.03
N GLU A 212 -8.57 -18.14 12.04
CA GLU A 212 -8.98 -16.82 12.54
C GLU A 212 -10.08 -16.23 11.65
N GLY A 213 -9.98 -16.41 10.31
CA GLY A 213 -11.00 -16.02 9.34
C GLY A 213 -12.35 -16.68 9.60
N MET A 214 -12.39 -17.97 9.87
CA MET A 214 -13.64 -18.67 10.22
C MET A 214 -14.28 -18.13 11.52
N GLN A 215 -13.47 -17.82 12.54
CA GLN A 215 -13.97 -17.18 13.76
C GLN A 215 -14.62 -15.81 13.47
N GLN A 216 -14.05 -15.04 12.54
CA GLN A 216 -14.65 -13.78 12.09
C GLN A 216 -15.96 -14.00 11.31
N MET A 217 -16.04 -15.05 10.48
CA MET A 217 -17.28 -15.40 9.78
C MET A 217 -18.40 -15.78 10.76
N ASP A 218 -18.06 -16.37 11.90
CA ASP A 218 -19.03 -16.73 12.95
C ASP A 218 -19.45 -15.53 13.81
N ALA A 219 -18.55 -14.56 14.00
CA ALA A 219 -18.79 -13.35 14.80
C ALA A 219 -19.53 -12.26 14.04
N LEU A 220 -19.39 -12.21 12.69
CA LEU A 220 -19.92 -11.18 11.82
C LEU A 220 -20.82 -11.81 10.75
N ASP A 221 -21.86 -11.09 10.35
CA ASP A 221 -22.83 -11.57 9.34
C ASP A 221 -22.29 -11.39 7.90
N TYR A 222 -21.32 -12.25 7.53
CA TYR A 222 -20.78 -12.25 6.18
C TYR A 222 -21.73 -12.98 5.21
N PRO A 223 -21.84 -12.51 3.94
CA PRO A 223 -22.62 -13.17 2.90
C PRO A 223 -22.21 -14.63 2.70
N ALA A 224 -23.18 -15.49 2.38
CA ALA A 224 -22.96 -16.94 2.25
C ALA A 224 -21.85 -17.32 1.26
N HIS A 225 -21.72 -16.58 0.15
CA HIS A 225 -20.68 -16.81 -0.86
C HIS A 225 -19.27 -16.49 -0.33
N VAL A 226 -19.13 -15.45 0.52
CA VAL A 226 -17.87 -15.07 1.18
C VAL A 226 -17.46 -16.16 2.17
N ARG A 227 -18.42 -16.60 3.00
CA ARG A 227 -18.23 -17.70 3.95
C ARG A 227 -17.79 -18.98 3.22
N ALA A 228 -18.42 -19.33 2.11
CA ALA A 228 -18.10 -20.53 1.34
C ALA A 228 -16.64 -20.57 0.84
N VAL A 229 -16.11 -19.40 0.38
CA VAL A 229 -14.68 -19.30 0.00
C VAL A 229 -13.79 -19.50 1.22
N MET A 230 -14.06 -18.84 2.34
CA MET A 230 -13.26 -18.98 3.55
C MET A 230 -13.26 -20.44 4.05
N GLU A 231 -14.42 -21.12 4.07
CA GLU A 231 -14.55 -22.51 4.47
C GLU A 231 -13.79 -23.47 3.54
N LYS A 232 -13.78 -23.21 2.23
CA LYS A 232 -13.00 -23.97 1.24
C LYS A 232 -11.53 -23.98 1.62
N TYR A 233 -10.93 -22.81 1.83
CA TYR A 233 -9.51 -22.69 2.15
C TYR A 233 -9.19 -23.15 3.57
N HIS A 234 -10.07 -22.91 4.54
CA HIS A 234 -9.93 -23.44 5.90
C HIS A 234 -9.84 -24.97 5.90
N ARG A 235 -10.74 -25.66 5.19
CA ARG A 235 -10.68 -27.14 5.07
C ARG A 235 -9.40 -27.62 4.40
N LEU A 236 -8.95 -26.95 3.34
CA LEU A 236 -7.72 -27.34 2.63
C LEU A 236 -6.47 -27.21 3.52
N TRP A 237 -6.41 -26.23 4.38
CA TRP A 237 -5.19 -25.88 5.12
C TRP A 237 -5.18 -26.36 6.58
N THR A 238 -6.32 -26.69 7.17
CA THR A 238 -6.40 -27.18 8.56
C THR A 238 -6.63 -28.68 8.65
N VAL A 239 -7.50 -29.26 7.81
CA VAL A 239 -7.86 -30.69 7.87
C VAL A 239 -6.79 -31.55 7.20
N ASN A 240 -6.27 -31.18 6.03
CA ASN A 240 -5.27 -31.98 5.31
C ASN A 240 -3.87 -31.99 5.97
N ARG A 241 -3.56 -31.07 6.88
CA ARG A 241 -2.28 -31.06 7.61
C ARG A 241 -2.24 -32.01 8.81
N SER A 242 -3.39 -32.52 9.24
CA SER A 242 -3.47 -33.52 10.32
C SER A 242 -3.15 -34.93 9.85
N LEU A 243 -2.87 -35.14 8.55
CA LEU A 243 -2.63 -36.46 7.94
C LEU A 243 -1.16 -36.69 7.51
N HIS A 244 -0.26 -35.75 7.82
CA HIS A 244 1.19 -35.85 7.64
C HIS A 244 1.93 -35.43 8.91
#